data_4eafa341455a3d9bbe70559120432791
#
_entry.id   4eafa341455a3d9bbe70559120432791
#
_cell.length_a   1.000
_cell.length_b   1.000
_cell.length_c   1.000
_cell.angle_alpha   90.00
_cell.angle_beta   90.00
_cell.angle_gamma   90.00
#
_symmetry.space_group_name_H-M   'P 1'
#
loop_
_entity.id
_entity.type
_entity.pdbx_description
1 polymer ?
#
loop_
_entity_poly.entity_id
_entity_poly.type
_entity_poly.pdbx_seq_one_letter_code
_entity_poly.pdbx_strand_id
1 'polypeptide(L)' 'MRQYTQKEFIRVAEKNGFHYVRHSGSHAIYSKNGRHISIPHKLECVIARRLIKENKLNTNLK' A
#
# COMPACT_ATOMS: atom_id res chain seq x y z
N MET A 1 15.88 4.89 6.86
CA MET A 1 14.51 4.86 6.34
C MET A 1 14.30 3.59 5.54
N ARG A 2 13.22 2.88 5.82
CA ARG A 2 12.95 1.65 5.11
C ARG A 2 12.36 1.91 3.74
N GLN A 3 12.87 1.22 2.74
CA GLN A 3 12.34 1.26 1.39
C GLN A 3 11.48 0.03 1.16
N TYR A 4 10.29 0.24 0.60
CA TYR A 4 9.38 -0.84 0.29
C TYR A 4 9.34 -1.10 -1.21
N THR A 5 9.32 -2.37 -1.60
CA THR A 5 8.95 -2.73 -2.96
C THR A 5 7.42 -2.72 -3.03
N GLN A 6 6.87 -2.66 -4.25
CA GLN A 6 5.43 -2.74 -4.42
C GLN A 6 4.87 -4.01 -3.75
N LYS A 7 5.55 -5.13 -3.95
CA LYS A 7 5.12 -6.41 -3.41
C LYS A 7 5.09 -6.39 -1.88
N GLU A 8 6.12 -5.82 -1.26
CA GLU A 8 6.18 -5.72 0.19
C GLU A 8 5.05 -4.84 0.72
N PHE A 9 4.81 -3.71 0.06
CA PHE A 9 3.77 -2.80 0.50
C PHE A 9 2.38 -3.39 0.33
N ILE A 10 2.18 -4.19 -0.73
CA ILE A 10 0.93 -4.91 -0.92
C ILE A 10 0.66 -5.83 0.28
N ARG A 11 1.68 -6.52 0.77
CA ARG A 11 1.53 -7.37 1.94
C ARG A 11 1.14 -6.56 3.17
N VAL A 12 1.74 -5.39 3.35
CA VAL A 12 1.38 -4.49 4.45
C VAL A 12 -0.09 -4.10 4.33
N ALA A 13 -0.52 -3.69 3.13
CA ALA A 13 -1.90 -3.29 2.91
C ALA A 13 -2.86 -4.44 3.21
N GLU A 14 -2.55 -5.64 2.75
CA GLU A 14 -3.39 -6.81 2.98
C GLU A 14 -3.48 -7.15 4.47
N LYS A 15 -2.38 -7.03 5.19
CA LYS A 15 -2.36 -7.26 6.64
C LYS A 15 -3.22 -6.24 7.37
N ASN A 16 -3.43 -5.08 6.79
CA ASN A 16 -4.26 -4.04 7.37
C ASN A 16 -5.71 -4.09 6.88
N GLY A 17 -6.08 -5.14 6.17
CA GLY A 17 -7.45 -5.35 5.75
C GLY A 17 -7.81 -4.81 4.37
N PHE A 18 -6.84 -4.27 3.65
CA PHE A 18 -7.07 -3.84 2.27
C PHE A 18 -7.10 -5.05 1.35
N HIS A 19 -7.87 -4.96 0.29
CA HIS A 19 -7.97 -6.04 -0.69
C HIS A 19 -7.83 -5.49 -2.09
N TYR A 20 -7.35 -6.35 -3.00
CA TYR A 20 -7.13 -5.97 -4.38
C TYR A 20 -8.44 -5.67 -5.08
N VAL A 21 -8.46 -4.57 -5.81
CA VAL A 21 -9.63 -4.16 -6.61
C VAL A 21 -9.32 -4.32 -8.09
N ARG A 22 -8.26 -3.67 -8.55
CA ARG A 22 -7.89 -3.69 -9.97
C ARG A 22 -6.52 -3.05 -10.16
N HIS A 23 -6.01 -3.14 -11.37
CA HIS A 23 -4.84 -2.40 -11.80
C HIS A 23 -5.26 -1.22 -12.65
N SER A 24 -4.59 -0.10 -12.46
CA SER A 24 -4.73 1.08 -13.31
C SER A 24 -3.33 1.45 -13.78
N GLY A 25 -2.99 1.08 -15.02
CA GLY A 25 -1.63 1.24 -15.51
C GLY A 25 -0.65 0.44 -14.67
N SER A 26 0.37 1.10 -14.12
CA SER A 26 1.35 0.46 -13.27
C SER A 26 0.98 0.52 -11.79
N HIS A 27 -0.24 0.98 -11.47
CA HIS A 27 -0.69 1.12 -10.09
C HIS A 27 -1.64 0.00 -9.72
N ALA A 28 -1.39 -0.64 -8.58
CA ALA A 28 -2.32 -1.61 -8.02
C ALA A 28 -3.27 -0.87 -7.08
N ILE A 29 -4.57 -1.03 -7.30
CA ILE A 29 -5.58 -0.35 -6.49
C ILE A 29 -6.11 -1.30 -5.45
N TYR A 30 -6.03 -0.88 -4.19
CA TYR A 30 -6.53 -1.64 -3.05
C TYR A 30 -7.57 -0.83 -2.29
N SER A 31 -8.51 -1.51 -1.66
CA SER A 31 -9.64 -0.84 -1.00
C SER A 31 -9.94 -1.47 0.36
N LYS A 32 -10.40 -0.62 1.28
CA LYS A 32 -10.85 -1.04 2.60
C LYS A 32 -11.90 -0.05 3.09
N ASN A 33 -13.11 -0.54 3.37
CA ASN A 33 -14.20 0.26 3.93
C ASN A 33 -14.42 1.58 3.16
N GLY A 34 -14.43 1.50 1.83
CA GLY A 34 -14.64 2.67 0.99
C GLY A 34 -13.41 3.53 0.78
N ARG A 35 -12.30 3.21 1.42
CA ARG A 35 -11.04 3.94 1.25
C ARG A 35 -10.19 3.22 0.22
N HIS A 36 -9.67 3.96 -0.74
CA HIS A 36 -8.84 3.40 -1.81
C HIS A 36 -7.41 3.89 -1.70
N ILE A 37 -6.46 2.99 -1.95
CA ILE A 37 -5.06 3.37 -2.07
C ILE A 37 -4.52 2.87 -3.40
N SER A 38 -3.59 3.63 -3.95
CA SER A 38 -2.93 3.31 -5.22
C SER A 38 -1.46 3.03 -4.93
N ILE A 39 -1.02 1.82 -5.24
CA ILE A 39 0.36 1.39 -4.97
C ILE A 39 1.11 1.32 -6.30
N PRO A 40 1.99 2.28 -6.59
CA PRO A 40 2.71 2.30 -7.87
C PRO A 40 3.73 1.16 -7.95
N HIS A 41 4.01 0.73 -9.18
CA HIS A 41 5.02 -0.30 -9.41
C HIS A 41 6.38 0.12 -8.85
N LYS A 42 6.75 1.37 -9.08
CA LYS A 42 7.97 1.96 -8.52
C LYS A 42 7.61 2.74 -7.26
N LEU A 43 7.58 2.03 -6.15
CA LEU A 43 7.17 2.63 -4.88
C LEU A 43 8.36 3.29 -4.20
N GLU A 44 8.34 4.61 -4.17
CA GLU A 44 9.37 5.38 -3.48
C GLU A 44 9.05 5.45 -1.98
N CYS A 45 10.10 5.57 -1.15
CA CYS A 45 9.91 5.59 0.30
C CYS A 45 9.05 6.76 0.76
N VAL A 46 9.11 7.89 0.05
CA VAL A 46 8.28 9.06 0.37
C VAL A 46 6.80 8.72 0.20
N ILE A 47 6.48 8.04 -0.91
CA ILE A 47 5.09 7.65 -1.20
C ILE A 47 4.63 6.61 -0.18
N ALA A 48 5.47 5.62 0.12
CA ALA A 48 5.14 4.60 1.10
C ALA A 48 4.86 5.20 2.47
N ARG A 49 5.70 6.12 2.91
CA ARG A 49 5.51 6.79 4.20
C ARG A 49 4.21 7.57 4.25
N ARG A 50 3.89 8.28 3.16
CA ARG A 50 2.65 9.04 3.07
C ARG A 50 1.44 8.11 3.20
N LEU A 51 1.44 7.02 2.46
CA LEU A 51 0.33 6.07 2.49
C LEU A 51 0.18 5.45 3.88
N ILE A 52 1.28 5.10 4.52
CA ILE A 52 1.27 4.55 5.87
C ILE A 52 0.66 5.57 6.84
N LYS A 53 1.12 6.81 6.76
CA LYS A 53 0.65 7.86 7.67
C LYS A 53 -0.81 8.20 7.45
N GLU A 54 -1.22 8.38 6.19
CA GLU A 54 -2.59 8.78 5.87
C GLU A 54 -3.60 7.70 6.21
N ASN A 55 -3.21 6.44 6.09
CA ASN A 55 -4.11 5.32 6.32
C ASN A 55 -3.86 4.62 7.65
N LYS A 56 -2.94 5.13 8.45
CA LYS A 56 -2.57 4.55 9.75
C LYS A 56 -2.26 3.07 9.64
N LEU A 57 -1.44 2.72 8.65
CA LEU A 57 -1.11 1.31 8.40
C LEU A 57 -0.14 0.78 9.45
N ASN A 58 -0.41 -0.42 9.91
CA ASN A 58 0.52 -1.14 10.77
C ASN A 58 1.53 -1.86 9.88
N THR A 59 2.81 -1.49 10.00
CA THR A 59 3.87 -2.05 9.17
C THR A 59 4.51 -3.30 9.76
N ASN A 60 4.03 -3.74 10.91
CA ASN A 60 4.54 -4.95 11.53
C ASN A 60 3.93 -6.17 10.83
N LEU A 61 4.76 -6.92 10.12
CA LEU A 61 4.31 -8.07 9.32
C LEU A 61 4.26 -9.38 10.09
N LYS A 62 4.51 -9.34 11.37
CA LYS A 62 4.47 -10.54 12.22
C LYS A 62 3.06 -10.94 12.57
#